data_3bec67110eb53885b75ab3af939e441e
#
_entry.id   3bec67110eb53885b75ab3af939e441e
#
_cell.length_a   1.000
_cell.length_b   1.000
_cell.length_c   1.000
_cell.angle_alpha   90.00
_cell.angle_beta   90.00
_cell.angle_gamma   90.00
#
_symmetry.space_group_name_H-M   'P 1'
#
loop_
_entity.id
_entity.type
_entity.pdbx_description
1 polymer ?
#
loop_
_entity_poly.entity_id
_entity_poly.type
_entity_poly.pdbx_seq_one_letter_code
_entity_poly.pdbx_strand_id
1 'polypeptide(L)'
;MGYTDQRFDVNLSILFTELPLLERPAAAAAAGFTAVELWWPWIDTATPEQSELDALKKALEDAGTQLVGLNFYAGQLPGPDRGAVSVPGEESERFRANIDIAADFAASVGCKALNALYGNRVEGVDPAIQDTLALENLVLAARAADRVGAILLIETLNKPESPLYPLVSAPSAIEVVDKVNEATGLGNAKFLLDIYHLSMNGEDVSQVIAEYAAKTGHVQIADNPGRGAPGTGELPLEQLLDELKKAGYDGWVGLEYKAADAAASFEWLPAEARPAS
;
A
#
# COMPACT_ATOMS: atom_id res chain seq x y z
N MET A 1 -24.65 -9.17 4.06
CA MET A 1 -23.47 -8.59 3.45
C MET A 1 -22.36 -8.96 4.40
N GLY A 2 -21.20 -9.16 3.98
CA GLY A 2 -20.10 -9.60 4.81
C GLY A 2 -18.83 -9.58 3.97
N TYR A 3 -17.80 -10.24 4.41
CA TYR A 3 -16.54 -10.34 3.66
C TYR A 3 -16.71 -10.86 2.21
N THR A 4 -17.78 -11.59 1.91
CA THR A 4 -18.08 -12.18 0.58
C THR A 4 -18.32 -11.15 -0.53
N ASP A 5 -18.61 -9.90 -0.20
CA ASP A 5 -18.87 -8.83 -1.18
C ASP A 5 -17.65 -7.95 -1.46
N GLN A 6 -16.49 -8.30 -0.88
CA GLN A 6 -15.23 -7.57 -1.04
C GLN A 6 -14.29 -8.32 -2.00
N ARG A 7 -13.37 -7.58 -2.60
CA ARG A 7 -12.24 -8.15 -3.35
C ARG A 7 -10.98 -8.02 -2.52
N PHE A 8 -10.42 -9.16 -2.12
CA PHE A 8 -9.22 -9.18 -1.30
C PHE A 8 -7.97 -9.45 -2.13
N ASP A 9 -6.89 -8.82 -1.75
CA ASP A 9 -5.55 -9.14 -2.19
C ASP A 9 -4.64 -9.41 -0.99
N VAL A 10 -3.54 -10.11 -1.22
CA VAL A 10 -2.61 -10.52 -0.17
C VAL A 10 -1.32 -9.72 -0.27
N ASN A 11 -0.93 -9.04 0.80
CA ASN A 11 0.36 -8.37 0.86
C ASN A 11 1.50 -9.38 1.07
N LEU A 12 2.24 -9.66 0.00
CA LEU A 12 3.33 -10.63 0.01
C LEU A 12 4.61 -10.12 0.70
N SER A 13 4.63 -8.89 1.13
CA SER A 13 5.74 -8.32 1.90
C SER A 13 5.61 -8.56 3.40
N ILE A 14 4.43 -8.97 3.88
CA ILE A 14 4.16 -9.27 5.28
C ILE A 14 3.61 -10.68 5.51
N LEU A 15 2.96 -11.27 4.50
CA LEU A 15 2.47 -12.65 4.50
C LEU A 15 3.34 -13.53 3.59
N PHE A 16 3.49 -14.81 3.92
CA PHE A 16 4.36 -15.78 3.23
C PHE A 16 5.85 -15.41 3.23
N THR A 17 6.28 -14.61 4.20
CA THR A 17 7.67 -14.10 4.26
C THR A 17 8.70 -15.17 4.58
N GLU A 18 8.28 -16.34 5.05
CA GLU A 18 9.11 -17.53 5.21
C GLU A 18 9.56 -18.14 3.87
N LEU A 19 8.89 -17.78 2.77
CA LEU A 19 9.23 -18.21 1.42
C LEU A 19 10.10 -17.18 0.69
N PRO A 20 10.96 -17.62 -0.24
CA PRO A 20 11.60 -16.72 -1.19
C PRO A 20 10.56 -15.90 -1.98
N LEU A 21 10.91 -14.65 -2.33
CA LEU A 21 10.00 -13.72 -3.01
C LEU A 21 9.25 -14.34 -4.19
N LEU A 22 9.97 -15.06 -5.06
CA LEU A 22 9.42 -15.63 -6.30
C LEU A 22 8.48 -16.83 -6.07
N GLU A 23 8.44 -17.39 -4.86
CA GLU A 23 7.53 -18.50 -4.51
C GLU A 23 6.23 -17.99 -3.85
N ARG A 24 6.21 -16.76 -3.35
CA ARG A 24 5.07 -16.18 -2.63
C ARG A 24 3.80 -16.02 -3.47
N PRO A 25 3.88 -15.62 -4.77
CA PRO A 25 2.68 -15.57 -5.63
C PRO A 25 1.98 -16.92 -5.74
N ALA A 26 2.74 -18.01 -5.93
CA ALA A 26 2.18 -19.36 -5.99
C ALA A 26 1.56 -19.81 -4.66
N ALA A 27 2.14 -19.41 -3.52
CA ALA A 27 1.58 -19.70 -2.21
C ALA A 27 0.25 -18.98 -1.97
N ALA A 28 0.14 -17.70 -2.39
CA ALA A 28 -1.12 -16.96 -2.34
C ALA A 28 -2.20 -17.61 -3.24
N ALA A 29 -1.82 -18.02 -4.46
CA ALA A 29 -2.71 -18.74 -5.36
C ALA A 29 -3.19 -20.07 -4.77
N ALA A 30 -2.30 -20.84 -4.12
CA ALA A 30 -2.65 -22.08 -3.43
C ALA A 30 -3.61 -21.86 -2.25
N ALA A 31 -3.55 -20.67 -1.61
CA ALA A 31 -4.48 -20.24 -0.57
C ALA A 31 -5.83 -19.73 -1.14
N GLY A 32 -5.99 -19.68 -2.47
CA GLY A 32 -7.23 -19.30 -3.16
C GLY A 32 -7.29 -17.83 -3.59
N PHE A 33 -6.19 -17.08 -3.55
CA PHE A 33 -6.16 -15.67 -3.95
C PHE A 33 -5.61 -15.51 -5.37
N THR A 34 -6.22 -14.59 -6.12
CA THR A 34 -5.78 -14.24 -7.49
C THR A 34 -5.20 -12.84 -7.57
N ALA A 35 -5.18 -12.11 -6.47
CA ALA A 35 -4.63 -10.76 -6.38
C ALA A 35 -3.65 -10.64 -5.21
N VAL A 36 -2.59 -9.90 -5.44
CA VAL A 36 -1.52 -9.67 -4.46
C VAL A 36 -1.02 -8.23 -4.53
N GLU A 37 -0.42 -7.77 -3.45
CA GLU A 37 0.30 -6.50 -3.41
C GLU A 37 1.69 -6.68 -2.83
N LEU A 38 2.59 -5.73 -3.07
CA LEU A 38 3.97 -5.74 -2.61
C LEU A 38 4.43 -4.35 -2.19
N TRP A 39 5.18 -4.27 -1.11
CA TRP A 39 6.16 -3.20 -0.94
C TRP A 39 7.24 -3.36 -2.00
N TRP A 40 8.07 -2.33 -2.22
CA TRP A 40 9.20 -2.47 -3.15
C TRP A 40 10.11 -3.63 -2.69
N PRO A 41 10.19 -4.73 -3.45
CA PRO A 41 10.78 -5.96 -2.91
C PRO A 41 12.32 -6.00 -2.95
N TRP A 42 12.94 -5.07 -3.66
CA TRP A 42 14.41 -4.93 -3.74
C TRP A 42 14.87 -3.84 -2.75
N ILE A 43 14.93 -4.20 -1.46
CA ILE A 43 15.18 -3.25 -0.36
C ILE A 43 16.55 -2.57 -0.43
N ASP A 44 17.54 -3.22 -1.04
CA ASP A 44 18.92 -2.70 -1.16
C ASP A 44 19.11 -1.82 -2.40
N THR A 45 18.18 -1.82 -3.35
CA THR A 45 18.29 -1.04 -4.58
C THR A 45 16.96 -0.46 -5.05
N ALA A 46 17.01 0.79 -5.45
CA ALA A 46 15.90 1.45 -6.15
C ALA A 46 15.81 1.05 -7.64
N THR A 47 16.89 0.50 -8.19
CA THR A 47 17.08 0.21 -9.61
C THR A 47 17.58 -1.23 -9.81
N PRO A 48 16.73 -2.25 -9.57
CA PRO A 48 17.11 -3.65 -9.78
C PRO A 48 17.41 -3.93 -11.26
N GLU A 49 18.14 -5.00 -11.51
CA GLU A 49 18.42 -5.45 -12.86
C GLU A 49 17.13 -5.91 -13.57
N GLN A 50 17.07 -5.73 -14.90
CA GLN A 50 15.88 -6.12 -15.66
C GLN A 50 15.52 -7.61 -15.49
N SER A 51 16.53 -8.47 -15.33
CA SER A 51 16.32 -9.90 -15.09
C SER A 51 15.60 -10.21 -13.77
N GLU A 52 15.74 -9.35 -12.75
CA GLU A 52 15.05 -9.49 -11.48
C GLU A 52 13.57 -9.08 -11.61
N LEU A 53 13.30 -8.00 -12.35
CA LEU A 53 11.95 -7.57 -12.71
C LEU A 53 11.22 -8.64 -13.53
N ASP A 54 11.91 -9.18 -14.55
CA ASP A 54 11.37 -10.24 -15.42
C ASP A 54 11.08 -11.53 -14.64
N ALA A 55 11.93 -11.87 -13.66
CA ALA A 55 11.73 -13.03 -12.80
C ALA A 55 10.49 -12.90 -11.93
N LEU A 56 10.26 -11.72 -11.30
CA LEU A 56 9.07 -11.48 -10.51
C LEU A 56 7.81 -11.46 -11.38
N LYS A 57 7.87 -10.79 -12.54
CA LYS A 57 6.76 -10.82 -13.51
C LYS A 57 6.40 -12.24 -13.88
N LYS A 58 7.38 -13.07 -14.23
CA LYS A 58 7.16 -14.49 -14.56
C LYS A 58 6.54 -15.25 -13.39
N ALA A 59 6.98 -15.03 -12.17
CA ALA A 59 6.43 -15.69 -10.99
C ALA A 59 4.94 -15.35 -10.78
N LEU A 60 4.54 -14.10 -10.99
CA LEU A 60 3.14 -13.65 -10.95
C LEU A 60 2.31 -14.31 -12.07
N GLU A 61 2.83 -14.32 -13.30
CA GLU A 61 2.17 -14.95 -14.46
C GLU A 61 2.00 -16.45 -14.28
N ASP A 62 3.06 -17.16 -13.86
CA ASP A 62 3.02 -18.62 -13.64
C ASP A 62 2.04 -19.00 -12.52
N ALA A 63 1.89 -18.17 -11.49
CA ALA A 63 0.95 -18.35 -10.41
C ALA A 63 -0.50 -17.99 -10.78
N GLY A 64 -0.72 -17.24 -11.87
CA GLY A 64 -2.02 -16.70 -12.22
C GLY A 64 -2.49 -15.61 -11.26
N THR A 65 -1.57 -14.91 -10.60
CA THR A 65 -1.88 -13.81 -9.66
C THR A 65 -1.65 -12.47 -10.30
N GLN A 66 -2.57 -11.52 -10.06
CA GLN A 66 -2.44 -10.14 -10.49
C GLN A 66 -1.79 -9.31 -9.38
N LEU A 67 -0.75 -8.53 -9.71
CA LEU A 67 -0.26 -7.49 -8.81
C LEU A 67 -1.22 -6.29 -8.88
N VAL A 68 -1.85 -5.91 -7.76
CA VAL A 68 -2.85 -4.84 -7.72
C VAL A 68 -2.35 -3.59 -7.00
N GLY A 69 -1.38 -3.73 -6.13
CA GLY A 69 -0.70 -2.65 -5.40
C GLY A 69 0.81 -2.87 -5.37
N LEU A 70 1.58 -1.79 -5.54
CA LEU A 70 3.03 -1.80 -5.45
C LEU A 70 3.52 -0.51 -4.80
N ASN A 71 4.41 -0.60 -3.81
CA ASN A 71 5.09 0.59 -3.32
C ASN A 71 6.22 0.98 -4.28
N PHE A 72 6.44 2.29 -4.42
CA PHE A 72 7.74 2.79 -4.86
C PHE A 72 8.83 2.45 -3.84
N TYR A 73 10.09 2.61 -4.23
CA TYR A 73 11.21 2.51 -3.29
C TYR A 73 10.98 3.36 -2.04
N ALA A 74 11.12 2.75 -0.89
CA ALA A 74 10.75 3.32 0.40
C ALA A 74 11.86 3.22 1.47
N GLY A 75 13.10 2.93 1.05
CA GLY A 75 14.18 2.58 1.96
C GLY A 75 14.08 1.12 2.42
N GLN A 76 14.65 0.82 3.58
CA GLN A 76 14.63 -0.52 4.15
C GLN A 76 13.28 -0.81 4.82
N LEU A 77 12.45 -1.63 4.17
CA LEU A 77 11.20 -2.16 4.69
C LEU A 77 11.18 -3.70 4.57
N PRO A 78 10.94 -4.42 5.68
CA PRO A 78 10.79 -3.94 7.06
C PRO A 78 12.11 -3.43 7.63
N GLY A 79 12.06 -2.28 8.32
CA GLY A 79 13.26 -1.64 8.86
C GLY A 79 12.96 -0.30 9.51
N PRO A 80 13.97 0.55 9.72
CA PRO A 80 13.78 1.86 10.34
C PRO A 80 13.09 2.87 9.41
N ASP A 81 13.16 2.66 8.09
CA ASP A 81 12.64 3.61 7.12
C ASP A 81 11.11 3.51 7.00
N ARG A 82 10.52 4.62 6.57
CA ARG A 82 9.08 4.74 6.32
C ARG A 82 8.84 5.53 5.02
N GLY A 83 9.64 5.27 4.00
CA GLY A 83 9.58 5.98 2.73
C GLY A 83 10.76 6.90 2.48
N ALA A 84 10.93 7.30 1.24
CA ALA A 84 12.04 8.11 0.75
C ALA A 84 11.60 9.45 0.13
N VAL A 85 10.29 9.68 0.01
CA VAL A 85 9.71 10.81 -0.72
C VAL A 85 10.16 12.16 -0.15
N SER A 86 10.14 12.33 1.17
CA SER A 86 10.50 13.57 1.85
C SER A 86 11.91 13.59 2.44
N VAL A 87 12.67 12.51 2.27
CA VAL A 87 14.00 12.35 2.87
C VAL A 87 15.05 12.94 1.94
N PRO A 88 15.74 14.04 2.32
CA PRO A 88 16.67 14.72 1.43
C PRO A 88 17.95 13.91 1.19
N GLY A 89 18.67 14.27 0.11
CA GLY A 89 19.92 13.63 -0.26
C GLY A 89 19.72 12.31 -1.00
N GLU A 90 20.53 11.31 -0.68
CA GLU A 90 20.61 10.05 -1.39
C GLU A 90 19.26 9.29 -1.48
N GLU A 91 18.45 9.34 -0.43
CA GLU A 91 17.16 8.65 -0.42
C GLU A 91 16.18 9.27 -1.43
N SER A 92 16.13 10.60 -1.52
CA SER A 92 15.34 11.30 -2.55
C SER A 92 15.84 10.99 -3.95
N GLU A 93 17.14 10.89 -4.15
CA GLU A 93 17.75 10.54 -5.45
C GLU A 93 17.38 9.10 -5.84
N ARG A 94 17.45 8.16 -4.90
CA ARG A 94 17.03 6.77 -5.10
C ARG A 94 15.54 6.68 -5.43
N PHE A 95 14.71 7.42 -4.70
CA PHE A 95 13.27 7.48 -5.00
C PHE A 95 13.01 7.97 -6.43
N ARG A 96 13.66 9.07 -6.85
CA ARG A 96 13.53 9.61 -8.20
C ARG A 96 14.01 8.63 -9.28
N ALA A 97 15.13 7.94 -9.04
CA ALA A 97 15.64 6.91 -9.95
C ALA A 97 14.68 5.69 -10.07
N ASN A 98 13.91 5.41 -9.02
CA ASN A 98 12.95 4.32 -9.01
C ASN A 98 11.65 4.63 -9.76
N ILE A 99 11.23 5.89 -9.85
CA ILE A 99 9.87 6.27 -10.30
C ILE A 99 9.50 5.62 -11.64
N ASP A 100 10.31 5.80 -12.67
CA ASP A 100 9.99 5.25 -13.99
C ASP A 100 10.09 3.71 -14.02
N ILE A 101 11.07 3.14 -13.30
CA ILE A 101 11.24 1.68 -13.22
C ILE A 101 10.02 1.03 -12.56
N ALA A 102 9.56 1.57 -11.44
CA ALA A 102 8.38 1.05 -10.74
C ALA A 102 7.11 1.22 -11.58
N ALA A 103 6.94 2.37 -12.24
CA ALA A 103 5.78 2.61 -13.11
C ALA A 103 5.78 1.67 -14.34
N ASP A 104 6.92 1.47 -14.99
CA ASP A 104 7.03 0.57 -16.15
C ASP A 104 6.85 -0.89 -15.74
N PHE A 105 7.40 -1.31 -14.60
CA PHE A 105 7.14 -2.63 -14.06
C PHE A 105 5.66 -2.83 -13.73
N ALA A 106 5.02 -1.87 -13.03
CA ALA A 106 3.59 -1.91 -12.75
C ALA A 106 2.76 -2.05 -14.03
N ALA A 107 3.08 -1.29 -15.08
CA ALA A 107 2.43 -1.41 -16.39
C ALA A 107 2.59 -2.82 -16.99
N SER A 108 3.79 -3.40 -16.88
CA SER A 108 4.12 -4.72 -17.45
C SER A 108 3.35 -5.88 -16.82
N VAL A 109 2.89 -5.72 -15.56
CA VAL A 109 2.11 -6.71 -14.80
C VAL A 109 0.66 -6.29 -14.57
N GLY A 110 0.23 -5.16 -15.15
CA GLY A 110 -1.14 -4.67 -15.04
C GLY A 110 -1.50 -4.05 -13.68
N CYS A 111 -0.52 -3.71 -12.84
CA CYS A 111 -0.74 -3.03 -11.56
C CYS A 111 -1.21 -1.59 -11.79
N LYS A 112 -2.25 -1.17 -11.05
CA LYS A 112 -2.89 0.15 -11.23
C LYS A 112 -2.82 1.05 -10.01
N ALA A 113 -2.18 0.62 -8.93
CA ALA A 113 -2.01 1.40 -7.72
C ALA A 113 -0.54 1.41 -7.27
N LEU A 114 0.04 2.59 -7.18
CA LEU A 114 1.44 2.80 -6.81
C LEU A 114 1.49 3.65 -5.53
N ASN A 115 1.93 3.05 -4.43
CA ASN A 115 2.01 3.72 -3.13
C ASN A 115 3.36 4.40 -2.92
N ALA A 116 3.35 5.65 -2.48
CA ALA A 116 4.54 6.44 -2.18
C ALA A 116 4.58 6.81 -0.69
N LEU A 117 5.31 6.03 0.10
CA LEU A 117 5.51 6.33 1.51
C LEU A 117 6.31 7.63 1.70
N TYR A 118 5.73 8.53 2.52
CA TYR A 118 6.19 9.92 2.64
C TYR A 118 7.63 10.06 3.15
N GLY A 119 8.03 9.23 4.09
CA GLY A 119 9.33 9.28 4.73
C GLY A 119 9.30 9.91 6.13
N ASN A 120 10.26 9.48 6.95
CA ASN A 120 10.44 10.00 8.30
C ASN A 120 10.93 11.44 8.32
N ARG A 121 10.57 12.18 9.35
CA ARG A 121 11.24 13.46 9.67
C ARG A 121 12.71 13.20 10.00
N VAL A 122 13.59 14.04 9.45
CA VAL A 122 15.03 13.94 9.61
C VAL A 122 15.49 15.00 10.62
N GLU A 123 16.23 14.58 11.62
CA GLU A 123 16.76 15.49 12.65
C GLU A 123 17.62 16.59 12.02
N GLY A 124 17.38 17.83 12.43
CA GLY A 124 18.11 19.00 11.91
C GLY A 124 17.65 19.52 10.55
N VAL A 125 16.68 18.89 9.92
CA VAL A 125 16.05 19.37 8.67
C VAL A 125 14.73 20.04 8.99
N ASP A 126 14.53 21.25 8.45
CA ASP A 126 13.24 21.95 8.59
C ASP A 126 12.12 21.13 7.94
N PRO A 127 11.02 20.81 8.67
CA PRO A 127 9.87 20.11 8.11
C PRO A 127 9.31 20.74 6.82
N ALA A 128 9.33 22.07 6.69
CA ALA A 128 8.86 22.75 5.49
C ALA A 128 9.71 22.46 4.25
N ILE A 129 11.03 22.26 4.44
CA ILE A 129 11.94 21.85 3.37
C ILE A 129 11.62 20.41 2.94
N GLN A 130 11.38 19.51 3.91
CA GLN A 130 10.98 18.13 3.61
C GLN A 130 9.61 18.08 2.90
N ASP A 131 8.65 18.91 3.31
CA ASP A 131 7.32 18.94 2.69
C ASP A 131 7.36 19.50 1.26
N THR A 132 8.24 20.47 0.99
CA THR A 132 8.49 20.97 -0.36
C THR A 132 9.09 19.88 -1.25
N LEU A 133 10.13 19.20 -0.76
CA LEU A 133 10.77 18.09 -1.46
C LEU A 133 9.76 16.96 -1.73
N ALA A 134 8.91 16.63 -0.74
CA ALA A 134 7.89 15.62 -0.89
C ALA A 134 6.91 15.97 -2.01
N LEU A 135 6.43 17.20 -2.05
CA LEU A 135 5.51 17.62 -3.12
C LEU A 135 6.16 17.50 -4.51
N GLU A 136 7.43 17.94 -4.65
CA GLU A 136 8.16 17.79 -5.92
C GLU A 136 8.25 16.32 -6.35
N ASN A 137 8.63 15.42 -5.43
CA ASN A 137 8.77 13.99 -5.71
C ASN A 137 7.43 13.31 -6.01
N LEU A 138 6.38 13.66 -5.27
CA LEU A 138 5.04 13.13 -5.49
C LEU A 138 4.44 13.61 -6.82
N VAL A 139 4.72 14.82 -7.26
CA VAL A 139 4.33 15.31 -8.59
C VAL A 139 5.00 14.48 -9.70
N LEU A 140 6.29 14.14 -9.56
CA LEU A 140 6.97 13.26 -10.52
C LEU A 140 6.34 11.85 -10.52
N ALA A 141 6.10 11.28 -9.34
CA ALA A 141 5.48 9.95 -9.20
C ALA A 141 4.03 9.93 -9.75
N ALA A 142 3.23 10.97 -9.50
CA ALA A 142 1.87 11.09 -10.03
C ALA A 142 1.85 11.13 -11.57
N ARG A 143 2.77 11.86 -12.19
CA ARG A 143 2.91 11.91 -13.65
C ARG A 143 3.35 10.58 -14.23
N ALA A 144 4.28 9.87 -13.59
CA ALA A 144 4.71 8.54 -14.02
C ALA A 144 3.58 7.51 -13.89
N ALA A 145 2.82 7.56 -12.80
CA ALA A 145 1.64 6.71 -12.60
C ALA A 145 0.58 6.99 -13.68
N ASP A 146 0.27 8.26 -13.97
CA ASP A 146 -0.69 8.64 -15.01
C ASP A 146 -0.27 8.13 -16.40
N ARG A 147 1.01 8.23 -16.75
CA ARG A 147 1.59 7.71 -17.99
C ARG A 147 1.23 6.25 -18.26
N VAL A 148 1.13 5.45 -17.20
CA VAL A 148 0.82 4.01 -17.29
C VAL A 148 -0.64 3.69 -16.93
N GLY A 149 -1.48 4.70 -16.73
CA GLY A 149 -2.88 4.54 -16.35
C GLY A 149 -3.06 3.97 -14.94
N ALA A 150 -2.14 4.31 -14.03
CA ALA A 150 -2.20 3.98 -12.61
C ALA A 150 -2.51 5.21 -11.76
N ILE A 151 -2.92 4.97 -10.52
CA ILE A 151 -3.09 5.99 -9.48
C ILE A 151 -1.87 6.03 -8.57
N LEU A 152 -1.59 7.22 -8.01
CA LEU A 152 -0.64 7.41 -6.92
C LEU A 152 -1.39 7.31 -5.60
N LEU A 153 -0.88 6.52 -4.67
CA LEU A 153 -1.43 6.39 -3.33
C LEU A 153 -0.60 7.15 -2.30
N ILE A 154 -1.29 7.77 -1.35
CA ILE A 154 -0.72 8.45 -0.19
C ILE A 154 -1.29 7.80 1.07
N GLU A 155 -0.42 7.30 1.94
CA GLU A 155 -0.77 6.49 3.09
C GLU A 155 -0.48 7.20 4.41
N THR A 156 -1.34 6.97 5.41
CA THR A 156 -1.06 7.30 6.82
C THR A 156 -0.43 6.12 7.52
N LEU A 157 0.54 6.38 8.40
CA LEU A 157 1.08 5.35 9.30
C LEU A 157 0.72 5.66 10.75
N ASN A 158 0.72 4.63 11.61
CA ASN A 158 0.44 4.84 13.01
C ASN A 158 1.67 5.40 13.75
N LYS A 159 1.42 6.38 14.61
CA LYS A 159 2.45 7.04 15.40
C LYS A 159 3.19 6.13 16.39
N PRO A 160 2.52 5.17 17.07
CA PRO A 160 3.21 4.26 17.96
C PRO A 160 4.34 3.44 17.33
N GLU A 161 4.16 2.95 16.10
CA GLU A 161 5.16 2.15 15.38
C GLU A 161 6.05 2.99 14.46
N SER A 162 5.63 4.23 14.14
CA SER A 162 6.30 5.13 13.18
C SER A 162 6.34 6.57 13.72
N PRO A 163 7.03 6.81 14.85
CA PRO A 163 6.94 8.08 15.59
C PRO A 163 7.46 9.31 14.83
N LEU A 164 8.30 9.10 13.81
CA LEU A 164 8.87 10.17 12.99
C LEU A 164 8.11 10.38 11.67
N TYR A 165 7.13 9.55 11.37
CA TYR A 165 6.33 9.69 10.15
C TYR A 165 5.32 10.83 10.30
N PRO A 166 5.23 11.79 9.35
CA PRO A 166 4.43 12.99 9.58
C PRO A 166 2.94 12.83 9.28
N LEU A 167 2.56 11.90 8.39
CA LEU A 167 1.17 11.70 8.01
C LEU A 167 0.52 10.67 8.94
N VAL A 168 0.00 11.13 10.07
CA VAL A 168 -0.56 10.28 11.13
C VAL A 168 -2.08 10.43 11.29
N SER A 169 -2.74 11.10 10.36
CA SER A 169 -4.20 11.26 10.34
C SER A 169 -4.74 11.27 8.91
N ALA A 170 -5.98 10.85 8.71
CA ALA A 170 -6.63 10.92 7.41
C ALA A 170 -6.59 12.33 6.81
N PRO A 171 -6.95 13.41 7.55
CA PRO A 171 -6.81 14.78 7.04
C PRO A 171 -5.41 15.14 6.56
N SER A 172 -4.34 14.67 7.23
CA SER A 172 -2.96 14.97 6.82
C SER A 172 -2.58 14.32 5.49
N ALA A 173 -3.04 13.09 5.24
CA ALA A 173 -2.83 12.44 3.94
C ALA A 173 -3.69 13.07 2.83
N ILE A 174 -4.95 13.40 3.13
CA ILE A 174 -5.87 14.06 2.19
C ILE A 174 -5.33 15.43 1.76
N GLU A 175 -4.72 16.20 2.67
CA GLU A 175 -4.07 17.47 2.31
C GLU A 175 -2.95 17.26 1.28
N VAL A 176 -2.15 16.21 1.42
CA VAL A 176 -1.11 15.87 0.46
C VAL A 176 -1.72 15.42 -0.88
N VAL A 177 -2.76 14.57 -0.85
CA VAL A 177 -3.50 14.15 -2.05
C VAL A 177 -4.02 15.36 -2.84
N ASP A 178 -4.64 16.30 -2.14
CA ASP A 178 -5.21 17.51 -2.76
C ASP A 178 -4.11 18.41 -3.36
N LYS A 179 -2.99 18.61 -2.64
CA LYS A 179 -1.84 19.39 -3.14
C LYS A 179 -1.22 18.78 -4.39
N VAL A 180 -1.05 17.44 -4.43
CA VAL A 180 -0.51 16.76 -5.61
C VAL A 180 -1.47 16.88 -6.79
N ASN A 181 -2.76 16.70 -6.56
CA ASN A 181 -3.78 16.82 -7.61
C ASN A 181 -3.88 18.27 -8.14
N GLU A 182 -3.79 19.29 -7.28
CA GLU A 182 -3.74 20.69 -7.67
C GLU A 182 -2.48 20.99 -8.50
N ALA A 183 -1.31 20.54 -8.06
CA ALA A 183 -0.04 20.79 -8.73
C ALA A 183 0.08 20.08 -10.10
N THR A 184 -0.56 18.93 -10.26
CA THR A 184 -0.50 18.14 -11.51
C THR A 184 -1.65 18.38 -12.44
N GLY A 185 -2.85 18.70 -11.93
CA GLY A 185 -4.11 18.74 -12.67
C GLY A 185 -4.65 17.37 -13.10
N LEU A 186 -4.05 16.27 -12.65
CA LEU A 186 -4.36 14.90 -13.11
C LEU A 186 -5.51 14.23 -12.34
N GLY A 187 -5.66 14.54 -11.04
CA GLY A 187 -6.68 13.90 -10.20
C GLY A 187 -6.43 12.43 -9.90
N ASN A 188 -5.22 11.92 -10.17
CA ASN A 188 -4.83 10.52 -9.98
C ASN A 188 -4.15 10.22 -8.64
N ALA A 189 -3.84 11.21 -7.81
CA ALA A 189 -3.45 10.99 -6.43
C ALA A 189 -4.68 10.65 -5.59
N LYS A 190 -4.60 9.57 -4.81
CA LYS A 190 -5.68 9.02 -3.99
C LYS A 190 -5.17 8.66 -2.60
N PHE A 191 -6.09 8.54 -1.68
CA PHE A 191 -5.81 8.09 -0.32
C PHE A 191 -5.70 6.56 -0.27
N LEU A 192 -4.67 6.04 0.38
CA LEU A 192 -4.63 4.66 0.85
C LEU A 192 -5.18 4.66 2.28
N LEU A 193 -6.37 4.09 2.44
CA LEU A 193 -7.07 3.99 3.70
C LEU A 193 -6.67 2.69 4.39
N ASP A 194 -5.65 2.74 5.25
CA ASP A 194 -5.28 1.61 6.10
C ASP A 194 -6.04 1.69 7.43
N ILE A 195 -6.98 0.77 7.62
CA ILE A 195 -7.86 0.72 8.80
C ILE A 195 -7.04 0.50 10.07
N TYR A 196 -6.00 -0.33 10.02
CA TYR A 196 -5.14 -0.60 11.18
C TYR A 196 -4.41 0.67 11.63
N HIS A 197 -3.75 1.36 10.70
CA HIS A 197 -2.99 2.55 11.04
C HIS A 197 -3.88 3.68 11.58
N LEU A 198 -5.04 3.90 11.00
CA LEU A 198 -6.00 4.90 11.47
C LEU A 198 -6.51 4.55 12.88
N SER A 199 -6.89 3.30 13.13
CA SER A 199 -7.38 2.84 14.43
C SER A 199 -6.31 2.96 15.53
N MET A 200 -5.05 2.64 15.20
CA MET A 200 -3.91 2.79 16.11
C MET A 200 -3.65 4.25 16.50
N ASN A 201 -4.01 5.19 15.64
CA ASN A 201 -3.94 6.63 15.90
C ASN A 201 -5.19 7.14 16.66
N GLY A 202 -6.17 6.28 16.91
CA GLY A 202 -7.39 6.63 17.63
C GLY A 202 -8.42 7.39 16.78
N GLU A 203 -8.33 7.31 15.46
CA GLU A 203 -9.33 7.92 14.57
C GLU A 203 -10.61 7.08 14.54
N ASP A 204 -11.74 7.77 14.42
CA ASP A 204 -13.03 7.14 14.12
C ASP A 204 -13.03 6.72 12.64
N VAL A 205 -12.73 5.44 12.38
CA VAL A 205 -12.61 4.92 11.01
C VAL A 205 -13.93 5.02 10.26
N SER A 206 -15.08 4.87 10.90
CA SER A 206 -16.39 5.05 10.26
C SER A 206 -16.58 6.50 9.78
N GLN A 207 -16.14 7.48 10.57
CA GLN A 207 -16.16 8.88 10.14
C GLN A 207 -15.18 9.12 8.97
N VAL A 208 -13.96 8.57 9.03
CA VAL A 208 -12.99 8.67 7.93
C VAL A 208 -13.57 8.09 6.63
N ILE A 209 -14.23 6.93 6.68
CA ILE A 209 -14.89 6.31 5.53
C ILE A 209 -15.97 7.26 4.97
N ALA A 210 -16.85 7.77 5.84
CA ALA A 210 -17.94 8.65 5.42
C ALA A 210 -17.44 9.94 4.73
N GLU A 211 -16.29 10.47 5.18
CA GLU A 211 -15.73 11.71 4.63
C GLU A 211 -14.87 11.48 3.37
N TYR A 212 -14.12 10.37 3.32
CA TYR A 212 -13.03 10.24 2.35
C TYR A 212 -13.11 9.01 1.44
N ALA A 213 -14.16 8.19 1.50
CA ALA A 213 -14.30 7.03 0.60
C ALA A 213 -14.18 7.40 -0.89
N ALA A 214 -14.72 8.54 -1.31
CA ALA A 214 -14.62 9.02 -2.69
C ALA A 214 -13.20 9.41 -3.13
N LYS A 215 -12.31 9.70 -2.17
CA LYS A 215 -10.88 9.99 -2.42
C LYS A 215 -9.99 8.77 -2.22
N THR A 216 -10.55 7.65 -1.73
CA THR A 216 -9.81 6.41 -1.47
C THR A 216 -9.58 5.65 -2.77
N GLY A 217 -8.33 5.27 -2.99
CA GLY A 217 -7.91 4.49 -4.16
C GLY A 217 -7.56 3.04 -3.82
N HIS A 218 -7.21 2.77 -2.57
CA HIS A 218 -6.89 1.44 -2.06
C HIS A 218 -7.20 1.36 -0.56
N VAL A 219 -7.50 0.17 -0.08
CA VAL A 219 -7.79 -0.09 1.33
C VAL A 219 -6.88 -1.19 1.83
N GLN A 220 -6.37 -1.07 3.06
CA GLN A 220 -5.65 -2.15 3.73
C GLN A 220 -6.26 -2.43 5.09
N ILE A 221 -6.18 -3.69 5.53
CA ILE A 221 -6.71 -4.14 6.81
C ILE A 221 -5.73 -5.01 7.59
N ALA A 222 -5.72 -4.78 8.89
CA ALA A 222 -5.28 -5.69 9.93
C ALA A 222 -6.12 -5.42 11.18
N ASP A 223 -6.21 -6.39 12.07
CA ASP A 223 -6.96 -6.20 13.32
C ASP A 223 -6.10 -5.50 14.39
N ASN A 224 -6.75 -4.73 15.24
CA ASN A 224 -6.12 -3.99 16.33
C ASN A 224 -6.79 -4.37 17.67
N PRO A 225 -6.01 -4.68 18.72
CA PRO A 225 -4.54 -4.66 18.79
C PRO A 225 -3.87 -5.87 18.12
N GLY A 226 -2.56 -5.72 17.81
CA GLY A 226 -1.67 -6.83 17.44
C GLY A 226 -1.32 -6.92 15.96
N ARG A 227 -2.00 -6.16 15.06
CA ARG A 227 -1.82 -6.23 13.60
C ARG A 227 -2.02 -7.65 13.07
N GLY A 228 -2.99 -8.38 13.64
CA GLY A 228 -3.30 -9.76 13.25
C GLY A 228 -4.40 -9.86 12.20
N ALA A 229 -4.78 -11.11 11.87
CA ALA A 229 -5.88 -11.38 10.96
C ALA A 229 -7.23 -10.88 11.54
N PRO A 230 -8.22 -10.56 10.71
CA PRO A 230 -9.56 -10.20 11.15
C PRO A 230 -10.13 -11.19 12.19
N GLY A 231 -10.65 -10.65 13.29
CA GLY A 231 -11.20 -11.42 14.41
C GLY A 231 -10.16 -11.79 15.48
N THR A 232 -8.90 -11.37 15.35
CA THR A 232 -7.86 -11.58 16.39
C THR A 232 -7.72 -10.39 17.34
N GLY A 233 -8.30 -9.24 17.00
CA GLY A 233 -8.35 -8.01 17.79
C GLY A 233 -9.79 -7.60 18.12
N GLU A 234 -10.04 -6.29 18.11
CA GLU A 234 -11.31 -5.69 18.57
C GLU A 234 -11.98 -4.84 17.48
N LEU A 235 -11.40 -4.71 16.28
CA LEU A 235 -11.98 -3.87 15.23
C LEU A 235 -13.22 -4.51 14.60
N PRO A 236 -14.29 -3.74 14.39
CA PRO A 236 -15.47 -4.21 13.68
C PRO A 236 -15.25 -4.23 12.16
N LEU A 237 -14.23 -4.97 11.70
CA LEU A 237 -13.75 -4.92 10.31
C LEU A 237 -14.85 -5.24 9.29
N GLU A 238 -15.72 -6.22 9.56
CA GLU A 238 -16.84 -6.54 8.68
C GLU A 238 -17.79 -5.35 8.51
N GLN A 239 -18.11 -4.64 9.60
CA GLN A 239 -18.95 -3.44 9.56
C GLN A 239 -18.25 -2.32 8.76
N LEU A 240 -16.95 -2.08 9.00
CA LEU A 240 -16.21 -1.01 8.33
C LEU A 240 -16.09 -1.27 6.81
N LEU A 241 -15.90 -2.52 6.40
CA LEU A 241 -15.91 -2.90 4.99
C LEU A 241 -17.30 -2.75 4.35
N ASP A 242 -18.37 -3.07 5.07
CA ASP A 242 -19.74 -2.81 4.63
C ASP A 242 -20.02 -1.29 4.48
N GLU A 243 -19.49 -0.46 5.35
CA GLU A 243 -19.59 1.00 5.26
C GLU A 243 -18.85 1.53 4.02
N LEU A 244 -17.62 1.05 3.77
CA LEU A 244 -16.85 1.35 2.56
C LEU A 244 -17.64 1.00 1.27
N LYS A 245 -18.21 -0.20 1.23
CA LYS A 245 -19.03 -0.65 0.09
C LYS A 245 -20.25 0.23 -0.13
N LYS A 246 -20.97 0.59 0.95
CA LYS A 246 -22.12 1.50 0.90
C LYS A 246 -21.71 2.92 0.47
N ALA A 247 -20.51 3.36 0.81
CA ALA A 247 -19.94 4.63 0.36
C ALA A 247 -19.45 4.61 -1.10
N GLY A 248 -19.58 3.47 -1.79
CA GLY A 248 -19.26 3.32 -3.21
C GLY A 248 -17.84 2.84 -3.52
N TYR A 249 -17.08 2.41 -2.50
CA TYR A 249 -15.78 1.79 -2.76
C TYR A 249 -15.98 0.37 -3.28
N ASP A 250 -15.37 0.07 -4.43
CA ASP A 250 -15.41 -1.24 -5.11
C ASP A 250 -14.00 -1.76 -5.49
N GLY A 251 -12.97 -1.12 -4.92
CA GLY A 251 -11.57 -1.48 -5.13
C GLY A 251 -11.14 -2.74 -4.36
N TRP A 252 -9.85 -2.97 -4.33
CA TRP A 252 -9.22 -4.05 -3.60
C TRP A 252 -9.05 -3.72 -2.11
N VAL A 253 -9.06 -4.75 -1.28
CA VAL A 253 -8.78 -4.69 0.16
C VAL A 253 -7.55 -5.55 0.44
N GLY A 254 -6.42 -4.91 0.68
CA GLY A 254 -5.15 -5.55 0.96
C GLY A 254 -5.12 -6.18 2.35
N LEU A 255 -4.76 -7.46 2.42
CA LEU A 255 -4.54 -8.18 3.66
C LEU A 255 -3.11 -7.94 4.14
N GLU A 256 -2.91 -6.88 4.94
CA GLU A 256 -1.60 -6.44 5.41
C GLU A 256 -1.43 -6.67 6.92
N TYR A 257 -1.56 -7.92 7.35
CA TYR A 257 -1.46 -8.30 8.75
C TYR A 257 -0.34 -9.30 9.02
N LYS A 258 0.05 -9.43 10.28
CA LYS A 258 1.07 -10.38 10.74
C LYS A 258 0.42 -11.74 11.03
N ALA A 259 1.03 -12.82 10.54
CA ALA A 259 0.65 -14.18 10.85
C ALA A 259 1.89 -15.07 10.95
N ALA A 260 1.89 -15.99 11.91
CA ALA A 260 2.96 -16.99 12.04
C ALA A 260 2.87 -18.09 10.95
N ASP A 261 1.64 -18.37 10.50
CA ASP A 261 1.31 -19.24 9.38
C ASP A 261 0.31 -18.49 8.49
N ALA A 262 0.80 -18.01 7.36
CA ALA A 262 -0.02 -17.20 6.46
C ALA A 262 -1.21 -17.99 5.92
N ALA A 263 -1.03 -19.25 5.51
CA ALA A 263 -2.09 -20.06 4.93
C ALA A 263 -3.22 -20.35 5.95
N ALA A 264 -2.87 -20.67 7.18
CA ALA A 264 -3.84 -20.88 8.26
C ALA A 264 -4.54 -19.57 8.69
N SER A 265 -3.89 -18.42 8.49
CA SER A 265 -4.45 -17.14 8.91
C SER A 265 -5.69 -16.68 8.14
N PHE A 266 -6.04 -17.35 7.04
CA PHE A 266 -7.21 -17.02 6.22
C PHE A 266 -8.49 -17.78 6.61
N GLU A 267 -8.51 -18.51 7.73
CA GLU A 267 -9.71 -19.28 8.17
C GLU A 267 -10.94 -18.38 8.43
N TRP A 268 -10.73 -17.10 8.78
CA TRP A 268 -11.81 -16.12 8.96
C TRP A 268 -12.54 -15.79 7.65
N LEU A 269 -11.89 -16.00 6.49
CA LEU A 269 -12.45 -15.70 5.17
C LEU A 269 -12.83 -17.00 4.47
N PRO A 270 -14.14 -17.25 4.22
CA PRO A 270 -14.59 -18.41 3.48
C PRO A 270 -13.87 -18.56 2.13
N ALA A 271 -13.59 -19.79 1.72
CA ALA A 271 -12.84 -20.05 0.49
C ALA A 271 -13.51 -19.45 -0.76
N GLU A 272 -14.85 -19.42 -0.78
CA GLU A 272 -15.65 -18.82 -1.85
C GLU A 272 -15.57 -17.28 -1.90
N ALA A 273 -15.10 -16.65 -0.83
CA ALA A 273 -14.89 -15.21 -0.74
C ALA A 273 -13.43 -14.79 -1.02
N ARG A 274 -12.53 -15.76 -1.15
CA ARG A 274 -11.17 -15.54 -1.63
C ARG A 274 -11.27 -15.46 -3.15
N PRO A 275 -11.13 -14.30 -3.77
CA PRO A 275 -11.55 -14.13 -5.15
C PRO A 275 -10.80 -15.08 -6.07
N ALA A 276 -11.53 -16.03 -6.56
CA ALA A 276 -11.24 -16.61 -7.83
C ALA A 276 -11.94 -15.74 -8.88
N SER A 277 -11.23 -15.20 -9.80
CA SER A 277 -11.70 -14.52 -11.03
C SER A 277 -12.63 -13.34 -10.84
#